data_7651b87fb13908bd74494156960f8c30
#
_entry.id   7651b87fb13908bd74494156960f8c30
#
_cell.length_a   1.000
_cell.length_b   1.000
_cell.length_c   1.000
_cell.angle_alpha   90.00
_cell.angle_beta   90.00
_cell.angle_gamma   90.00
#
_symmetry.space_group_name_H-M   'P 1'
#
loop_
_entity.id
_entity.type
_entity.pdbx_description
1 polymer ?
#
loop_
_entity_poly.entity_id
_entity_poly.type
_entity_poly.pdbx_seq_one_letter_code
_entity_poly.pdbx_strand_id
1 'polypeptide(L)'
;VTSTTITLGESGWFKIATVVMPQATSTAVIKLYGGAGFNAGSPEQAAISELVLRAGNGSPVGITATLWRRSPAAANEVAWVNTSGDTYDIYINIGQYAYWLIAQYDYTGNANVTLHSTPEYSSVQPGNSTSGQTYTIYSSLMKPTAGDVGALPITGGQLNGPLSIGTDNALGGNSIVLGDNDTGFKQNGDGILDTYANNQHTVRVAPGEMMVLGA
;
A
#
# COMPACT_ATOMS: atom_id res chain seq x y z
N VAL A 1 22.72 11.69 13.57
CA VAL A 1 21.53 10.87 13.91
C VAL A 1 21.43 10.77 15.43
N THR A 2 20.32 11.22 15.98
CA THR A 2 20.03 11.12 17.40
C THR A 2 18.92 10.10 17.60
N SER A 3 18.99 9.31 18.67
CA SER A 3 17.99 8.29 18.94
C SER A 3 17.50 8.30 20.39
N THR A 4 16.27 7.83 20.57
CA THR A 4 15.66 7.58 21.86
C THR A 4 14.76 6.37 21.79
N THR A 5 14.27 5.92 22.94
CA THR A 5 13.34 4.80 23.03
C THR A 5 11.98 5.31 23.49
N ILE A 6 10.92 4.82 22.86
CA ILE A 6 9.54 5.13 23.25
C ILE A 6 8.73 3.83 23.38
N THR A 7 7.77 3.85 24.31
CA THR A 7 6.89 2.71 24.55
C THR A 7 5.45 3.15 24.49
N LEU A 8 4.67 2.56 23.59
CA LEU A 8 3.29 2.91 23.33
C LEU A 8 2.40 1.69 23.60
N GLY A 9 1.65 1.73 24.71
CA GLY A 9 0.84 0.59 25.16
C GLY A 9 -0.50 0.49 24.45
N GLU A 10 -1.18 1.61 24.28
CA GLU A 10 -2.54 1.67 23.74
C GLU A 10 -2.54 1.76 22.22
N SER A 11 -3.64 1.31 21.60
CA SER A 11 -3.92 1.57 20.19
C SER A 11 -4.52 2.96 20.02
N GLY A 12 -3.99 3.75 19.13
CA GLY A 12 -4.51 5.08 18.81
C GLY A 12 -3.42 6.08 18.43
N TRP A 13 -3.64 7.33 18.79
CA TRP A 13 -2.83 8.48 18.39
C TRP A 13 -1.87 8.92 19.48
N PHE A 14 -0.63 9.16 19.10
CA PHE A 14 0.42 9.59 20.01
C PHE A 14 1.16 10.80 19.47
N LYS A 15 1.32 11.82 20.29
CA LYS A 15 2.18 12.95 19.99
C LYS A 15 3.64 12.57 20.21
N ILE A 16 4.29 12.07 19.17
CA ILE A 16 5.65 11.52 19.25
C ILE A 16 6.74 12.58 19.20
N ALA A 17 6.45 13.73 18.62
CA ALA A 17 7.46 14.77 18.43
C ALA A 17 6.85 16.16 18.40
N THR A 18 7.69 17.15 18.69
CA THR A 18 7.47 18.56 18.37
C THR A 18 8.62 19.01 17.47
N VAL A 19 8.29 19.64 16.36
CA VAL A 19 9.28 20.10 15.38
C VAL A 19 9.16 21.60 15.16
N VAL A 20 10.29 22.25 14.94
CA VAL A 20 10.35 23.63 14.48
C VAL A 20 10.80 23.59 13.01
N MET A 21 9.94 24.04 12.12
CA MET A 21 10.11 23.90 10.68
C MET A 21 9.95 25.26 10.00
N PRO A 22 11.02 26.08 9.94
CA PRO A 22 10.95 27.35 9.22
C PRO A 22 10.51 27.17 7.78
N GLN A 23 9.70 28.11 7.30
CA GLN A 23 9.19 28.11 5.91
C GLN A 23 10.30 28.50 4.91
N ALA A 24 11.41 27.80 5.01
CA ALA A 24 12.60 27.99 4.19
C ALA A 24 13.17 26.63 3.80
N THR A 25 12.28 25.77 3.27
CA THR A 25 12.58 24.42 2.81
C THR A 25 13.15 23.48 3.87
N SER A 26 12.78 23.66 5.13
CA SER A 26 13.17 22.77 6.23
C SER A 26 12.77 21.33 5.96
N THR A 27 13.64 20.40 6.32
CA THR A 27 13.37 18.96 6.25
C THR A 27 13.72 18.33 7.58
N ALA A 28 12.84 17.44 8.07
CA ALA A 28 13.10 16.59 9.22
C ALA A 28 12.65 15.16 8.90
N VAL A 29 13.35 14.18 9.46
CA VAL A 29 13.01 12.77 9.33
C VAL A 29 12.92 12.14 10.72
N ILE A 30 11.93 11.26 10.91
CA ILE A 30 11.76 10.47 12.12
C ILE A 30 11.57 9.03 11.70
N LYS A 31 12.47 8.13 12.13
CA LYS A 31 12.41 6.71 11.84
C LYS A 31 12.08 5.95 13.10
N LEU A 32 11.11 5.05 13.02
CA LEU A 32 10.70 4.18 14.11
C LEU A 32 11.02 2.73 13.74
N TYR A 33 11.84 2.09 14.55
CA TYR A 33 12.17 0.67 14.43
C TYR A 33 11.45 -0.10 15.52
N GLY A 34 10.65 -1.07 15.11
CA GLY A 34 9.67 -1.78 15.92
C GLY A 34 8.25 -1.40 15.54
N GLY A 35 7.28 -2.09 16.06
CA GLY A 35 5.87 -1.87 15.72
C GLY A 35 4.93 -2.40 16.78
N ALA A 36 3.65 -2.48 16.45
CA ALA A 36 2.62 -3.01 17.31
C ALA A 36 2.82 -4.51 17.56
N GLY A 37 2.60 -4.93 18.80
CA GLY A 37 2.84 -6.29 19.22
C GLY A 37 4.26 -6.53 19.75
N PHE A 38 4.41 -7.60 20.55
CA PHE A 38 5.71 -7.93 21.17
C PHE A 38 5.97 -9.43 21.24
N ASN A 39 5.54 -10.17 20.20
CA ASN A 39 5.68 -11.62 20.14
C ASN A 39 6.91 -12.01 19.29
N ALA A 40 7.77 -12.86 19.83
CA ALA A 40 8.80 -13.49 19.03
C ALA A 40 8.16 -14.41 17.97
N GLY A 41 8.79 -14.51 16.81
CA GLY A 41 8.27 -15.30 15.70
C GLY A 41 7.21 -14.60 14.85
N SER A 42 6.96 -13.32 15.10
CA SER A 42 6.04 -12.48 14.31
C SER A 42 6.85 -11.40 13.58
N PRO A 43 7.37 -11.69 12.37
CA PRO A 43 8.27 -10.79 11.66
C PRO A 43 7.63 -9.44 11.30
N GLU A 44 6.32 -9.37 11.15
CA GLU A 44 5.57 -8.13 10.91
C GLU A 44 5.72 -7.12 12.06
N GLN A 45 6.03 -7.58 13.27
CA GLN A 45 6.23 -6.73 14.45
C GLN A 45 7.62 -6.11 14.52
N ALA A 46 8.58 -6.64 13.77
CA ALA A 46 9.87 -6.02 13.52
C ALA A 46 9.72 -4.99 12.39
N ALA A 47 8.89 -3.99 12.64
CA ALA A 47 8.43 -3.05 11.66
C ALA A 47 9.37 -1.85 11.50
N ILE A 48 9.20 -1.14 10.40
CA ILE A 48 9.83 0.15 10.14
C ILE A 48 8.76 1.14 9.71
N SER A 49 8.72 2.30 10.39
CA SER A 49 7.94 3.47 9.99
C SER A 49 8.92 4.62 9.75
N GLU A 50 8.77 5.31 8.63
CA GLU A 50 9.60 6.45 8.30
C GLU A 50 8.72 7.66 8.01
N LEU A 51 8.94 8.74 8.76
CA LEU A 51 8.29 10.03 8.56
C LEU A 51 9.25 10.99 7.87
N VAL A 52 8.78 11.62 6.80
CA VAL A 52 9.49 12.74 6.17
C VAL A 52 8.62 13.97 6.29
N LEU A 53 9.14 14.99 6.95
CA LEU A 53 8.48 16.26 7.19
C LEU A 53 9.19 17.33 6.36
N ARG A 54 8.42 18.09 5.58
CA ARG A 54 8.96 19.16 4.77
C ARG A 54 8.14 20.43 4.94
N ALA A 55 8.82 21.54 5.21
CA ALA A 55 8.26 22.87 5.02
C ALA A 55 8.55 23.35 3.59
N GLY A 56 7.74 24.27 3.11
CA GLY A 56 7.94 24.91 1.81
C GLY A 56 8.53 26.31 1.95
N ASN A 57 8.09 27.20 1.07
CA ASN A 57 8.53 28.60 0.99
C ASN A 57 7.54 29.58 1.69
N GLY A 58 6.57 29.07 2.43
CA GLY A 58 5.54 29.88 3.11
C GLY A 58 4.31 30.18 2.27
N SER A 59 4.20 29.63 1.06
CA SER A 59 3.04 29.79 0.18
C SER A 59 2.67 28.45 -0.50
N PRO A 60 1.76 27.65 0.08
CA PRO A 60 1.07 27.89 1.36
C PRO A 60 1.98 27.71 2.58
N VAL A 61 1.57 28.30 3.70
CA VAL A 61 2.18 28.06 5.02
C VAL A 61 1.81 26.64 5.49
N GLY A 62 2.73 25.97 6.16
CA GLY A 62 2.51 24.66 6.75
C GLY A 62 3.63 23.69 6.42
N ILE A 63 3.38 22.43 6.72
CA ILE A 63 4.30 21.34 6.41
C ILE A 63 3.60 20.25 5.60
N THR A 64 4.39 19.45 4.90
CA THR A 64 3.97 18.17 4.36
C THR A 64 4.51 17.09 5.28
N ALA A 65 3.64 16.23 5.77
CA ALA A 65 4.01 15.07 6.59
C ALA A 65 3.67 13.80 5.80
N THR A 66 4.68 13.01 5.48
CA THR A 66 4.55 11.77 4.73
C THR A 66 5.05 10.61 5.56
N LEU A 67 4.18 9.59 5.73
CA LEU A 67 4.51 8.36 6.43
C LEU A 67 4.71 7.24 5.40
N TRP A 68 5.85 6.58 5.48
CA TRP A 68 6.20 5.41 4.67
C TRP A 68 6.15 4.16 5.55
N ARG A 69 5.26 3.23 5.22
CA ARG A 69 5.03 1.99 5.96
C ARG A 69 5.65 0.82 5.24
N ARG A 70 6.42 -0.01 5.97
CA ARG A 70 7.08 -1.21 5.43
C ARG A 70 6.57 -2.51 6.03
N SER A 71 5.61 -2.46 6.98
CA SER A 71 5.05 -3.63 7.66
C SER A 71 3.63 -3.35 8.15
N PRO A 72 2.76 -4.36 8.26
CA PRO A 72 1.42 -4.19 8.81
C PRO A 72 1.40 -3.65 10.25
N ALA A 73 2.42 -3.96 11.05
CA ALA A 73 2.52 -3.51 12.44
C ALA A 73 3.20 -2.14 12.59
N ALA A 74 3.59 -1.49 11.50
CA ALA A 74 4.11 -0.12 11.51
C ALA A 74 3.01 0.88 11.82
N ALA A 75 3.39 2.14 12.09
CA ALA A 75 2.43 3.23 12.20
C ALA A 75 1.53 3.29 10.96
N ASN A 76 0.26 3.63 11.16
CA ASN A 76 -0.78 3.57 10.12
C ASN A 76 -1.08 4.92 9.51
N GLU A 77 -0.95 6.00 10.27
CA GLU A 77 -1.31 7.36 9.86
C GLU A 77 -0.42 8.36 10.55
N VAL A 78 -0.33 9.55 9.97
CA VAL A 78 0.35 10.71 10.53
C VAL A 78 -0.58 11.92 10.46
N ALA A 79 -0.50 12.78 11.46
CA ALA A 79 -1.18 14.07 11.49
C ALA A 79 -0.30 15.10 12.20
N TRP A 80 -0.58 16.36 11.97
CA TRP A 80 0.15 17.44 12.62
C TRP A 80 -0.76 18.58 13.05
N VAL A 81 -0.34 19.28 14.10
CA VAL A 81 -1.00 20.48 14.60
C VAL A 81 0.02 21.60 14.61
N ASN A 82 -0.29 22.71 13.98
CA ASN A 82 0.52 23.92 14.12
C ASN A 82 0.15 24.58 15.46
N THR A 83 1.10 24.62 16.38
CA THR A 83 0.87 25.18 17.73
C THR A 83 1.19 26.65 17.81
N SER A 84 2.24 27.10 17.15
CA SER A 84 2.60 28.52 17.05
C SER A 84 3.70 28.72 16.01
N GLY A 85 3.60 29.75 15.17
CA GLY A 85 4.66 30.08 14.21
C GLY A 85 5.07 28.86 13.37
N ASP A 86 6.35 28.51 13.45
CA ASP A 86 6.92 27.35 12.72
C ASP A 86 6.94 26.06 13.56
N THR A 87 6.24 26.02 14.68
CA THR A 87 6.20 24.86 15.58
C THR A 87 5.00 24.00 15.31
N TYR A 88 5.26 22.68 15.20
CA TYR A 88 4.24 21.67 14.89
C TYR A 88 4.36 20.49 15.84
N ASP A 89 3.24 20.02 16.36
CA ASP A 89 3.14 18.73 17.04
C ASP A 89 2.84 17.63 16.01
N ILE A 90 3.58 16.55 16.10
CA ILE A 90 3.50 15.43 15.18
C ILE A 90 2.89 14.23 15.89
N TYR A 91 1.81 13.69 15.29
CA TYR A 91 1.05 12.56 15.80
C TYR A 91 1.15 11.39 14.84
N ILE A 92 1.24 10.18 15.38
CA ILE A 92 1.08 8.94 14.63
C ILE A 92 -0.05 8.11 15.22
N ASN A 93 -0.74 7.36 14.37
CA ASN A 93 -1.64 6.28 14.77
C ASN A 93 -0.88 4.96 14.65
N ILE A 94 -0.89 4.16 15.71
CA ILE A 94 -0.23 2.87 15.76
C ILE A 94 -1.07 1.88 16.58
N GLY A 95 -0.93 0.59 16.27
CA GLY A 95 -1.62 -0.47 16.98
C GLY A 95 -1.11 -0.68 18.39
N GLN A 96 -1.81 -1.52 19.14
CA GLN A 96 -1.57 -1.80 20.55
C GLN A 96 -0.22 -2.50 20.77
N TYR A 97 0.39 -2.27 21.93
CA TYR A 97 1.63 -2.91 22.38
C TYR A 97 2.86 -2.60 21.54
N ALA A 98 2.99 -1.37 21.12
CA ALA A 98 4.20 -0.92 20.44
C ALA A 98 5.28 -0.54 21.49
N TYR A 99 5.92 -1.56 22.04
CA TYR A 99 6.87 -1.43 23.13
C TYR A 99 8.31 -1.30 22.64
N TRP A 100 9.09 -0.46 23.31
CA TRP A 100 10.52 -0.34 23.09
C TRP A 100 10.90 -0.01 21.63
N LEU A 101 10.14 0.90 21.01
CA LEU A 101 10.50 1.40 19.71
C LEU A 101 11.79 2.22 19.79
N ILE A 102 12.70 2.00 18.86
CA ILE A 102 13.85 2.87 18.68
C ILE A 102 13.43 3.97 17.70
N ALA A 103 13.42 5.21 18.19
CA ALA A 103 13.13 6.37 17.36
C ALA A 103 14.44 7.10 17.04
N GLN A 104 14.70 7.33 15.78
CA GLN A 104 15.83 8.11 15.28
C GLN A 104 15.33 9.31 14.52
N TYR A 105 16.04 10.44 14.62
CA TYR A 105 15.69 11.62 13.88
C TYR A 105 16.92 12.35 13.35
N ASP A 106 16.70 13.11 12.30
CA ASP A 106 17.67 14.03 11.74
C ASP A 106 16.91 15.22 11.13
N TYR A 107 17.59 16.32 10.90
CA TYR A 107 16.98 17.52 10.35
C TYR A 107 18.01 18.44 9.70
N THR A 108 17.53 19.32 8.82
CA THR A 108 18.34 20.39 8.25
C THR A 108 18.66 21.44 9.33
N GLY A 109 19.79 22.18 9.15
CA GLY A 109 20.27 23.12 10.17
C GLY A 109 19.33 24.28 10.54
N ASN A 110 18.30 24.55 9.70
CA ASN A 110 17.29 25.55 9.98
C ASN A 110 16.04 24.99 10.72
N ALA A 111 16.02 23.69 10.97
CA ALA A 111 14.93 23.01 11.65
C ALA A 111 15.37 22.48 13.02
N ASN A 112 14.44 21.97 13.80
CA ASN A 112 14.73 21.27 15.04
C ASN A 112 13.68 20.20 15.29
N VAL A 113 14.09 19.10 15.94
CA VAL A 113 13.21 17.99 16.32
C VAL A 113 13.38 17.70 17.81
N THR A 114 12.27 17.62 18.52
CA THR A 114 12.22 17.12 19.90
C THR A 114 11.32 15.87 19.91
N LEU A 115 11.91 14.72 20.17
CA LEU A 115 11.15 13.48 20.38
C LEU A 115 10.61 13.44 21.82
N HIS A 116 9.40 12.93 21.97
CA HIS A 116 8.78 12.73 23.28
C HIS A 116 8.95 11.27 23.72
N SER A 117 9.72 11.04 24.76
CA SER A 117 9.93 9.71 25.33
C SER A 117 8.67 9.15 26.00
N THR A 118 7.76 10.04 26.42
CA THR A 118 6.47 9.70 27.01
C THR A 118 5.37 10.46 26.26
N PRO A 119 5.00 10.00 25.04
CA PRO A 119 4.03 10.72 24.21
C PRO A 119 2.65 10.84 24.85
N GLU A 120 1.99 11.97 24.62
CA GLU A 120 0.57 12.13 24.93
C GLU A 120 -0.26 11.21 24.04
N TYR A 121 -1.26 10.58 24.64
CA TYR A 121 -2.17 9.65 23.98
C TYR A 121 -3.56 10.25 23.74
N SER A 122 -4.15 9.89 22.61
CA SER A 122 -5.57 10.11 22.31
C SER A 122 -6.13 8.91 21.56
N SER A 123 -7.32 8.46 21.94
CA SER A 123 -8.00 7.38 21.22
C SER A 123 -8.49 7.78 19.83
N VAL A 124 -8.59 9.07 19.57
CA VAL A 124 -9.04 9.67 18.31
C VAL A 124 -8.02 10.67 17.80
N GLN A 125 -8.02 10.88 16.49
CA GLN A 125 -7.19 11.93 15.90
C GLN A 125 -7.54 13.30 16.48
N PRO A 126 -6.56 14.13 16.86
CA PRO A 126 -6.83 15.47 17.35
C PRO A 126 -7.69 16.27 16.36
N GLY A 127 -8.78 16.89 16.85
CA GLY A 127 -9.76 17.56 16.00
C GLY A 127 -9.25 18.77 15.23
N ASN A 128 -8.18 19.40 15.72
CA ASN A 128 -7.51 20.54 15.09
C ASN A 128 -6.29 20.13 14.25
N SER A 129 -6.10 18.83 14.01
CA SER A 129 -4.97 18.32 13.25
C SER A 129 -5.24 18.30 11.76
N THR A 130 -4.17 18.35 10.99
CA THR A 130 -4.16 18.11 9.54
C THR A 130 -3.58 16.72 9.31
N SER A 131 -4.30 15.89 8.54
CA SER A 131 -3.82 14.57 8.16
C SER A 131 -2.67 14.68 7.16
N GLY A 132 -1.62 13.88 7.39
CA GLY A 132 -0.57 13.68 6.41
C GLY A 132 -0.93 12.57 5.43
N GLN A 133 0.03 12.23 4.57
CA GLN A 133 -0.10 11.19 3.57
C GLN A 133 0.61 9.92 4.04
N THR A 134 -0.03 8.77 3.86
CA THR A 134 0.58 7.47 4.15
C THR A 134 0.74 6.67 2.88
N TYR A 135 1.93 6.12 2.67
CA TYR A 135 2.23 5.21 1.58
C TYR A 135 2.72 3.87 2.11
N THR A 136 2.25 2.79 1.51
CA THR A 136 2.71 1.44 1.81
C THR A 136 3.81 1.04 0.84
N ILE A 137 4.93 0.57 1.37
CA ILE A 137 6.01 -0.02 0.58
C ILE A 137 5.78 -1.52 0.57
N TYR A 138 5.43 -2.05 -0.59
CA TYR A 138 5.16 -3.47 -0.76
C TYR A 138 6.43 -4.31 -0.73
N SER A 139 6.31 -5.52 -0.21
CA SER A 139 7.41 -6.46 -0.06
C SER A 139 6.88 -7.89 -0.12
N SER A 140 7.73 -8.88 0.05
CA SER A 140 7.30 -10.27 0.21
C SER A 140 6.51 -10.50 1.50
N LEU A 141 6.69 -9.66 2.53
CA LEU A 141 5.90 -9.67 3.76
C LEU A 141 4.54 -8.99 3.56
N MET A 142 4.50 -7.87 2.86
CA MET A 142 3.30 -7.07 2.65
C MET A 142 3.06 -6.90 1.15
N LYS A 143 2.48 -7.93 0.54
CA LYS A 143 2.23 -7.98 -0.89
C LYS A 143 1.05 -7.07 -1.27
N PRO A 144 1.08 -6.46 -2.45
CA PRO A 144 -0.08 -5.73 -2.95
C PRO A 144 -1.23 -6.69 -3.23
N THR A 145 -2.46 -6.21 -3.08
CA THR A 145 -3.65 -6.93 -3.54
C THR A 145 -3.80 -6.79 -5.06
N ALA A 146 -4.64 -7.63 -5.67
CA ALA A 146 -5.00 -7.47 -7.07
C ALA A 146 -5.57 -6.07 -7.36
N GLY A 147 -6.41 -5.54 -6.46
CA GLY A 147 -6.97 -4.20 -6.57
C GLY A 147 -5.91 -3.09 -6.52
N ASP A 148 -4.86 -3.23 -5.72
CA ASP A 148 -3.78 -2.25 -5.61
C ASP A 148 -3.02 -2.07 -6.94
N VAL A 149 -2.95 -3.11 -7.76
CA VAL A 149 -2.25 -3.10 -9.05
C VAL A 149 -3.21 -3.11 -10.25
N GLY A 150 -4.51 -2.99 -10.03
CA GLY A 150 -5.52 -3.00 -11.08
C GLY A 150 -5.65 -4.35 -11.81
N ALA A 151 -5.36 -5.45 -11.14
CA ALA A 151 -5.42 -6.79 -11.70
C ALA A 151 -6.72 -7.50 -11.32
N LEU A 152 -7.13 -8.47 -12.13
CA LEU A 152 -8.25 -9.36 -11.79
C LEU A 152 -7.76 -10.40 -10.77
N PRO A 153 -8.47 -10.57 -9.61
CA PRO A 153 -8.10 -11.60 -8.64
C PRO A 153 -8.21 -13.01 -9.20
N ILE A 154 -7.35 -13.93 -8.76
CA ILE A 154 -7.43 -15.35 -9.13
C ILE A 154 -8.70 -16.04 -8.60
N THR A 155 -9.37 -15.45 -7.62
CA THR A 155 -10.66 -15.89 -7.10
C THR A 155 -11.84 -15.54 -8.01
N GLY A 156 -11.56 -14.80 -9.10
CA GLY A 156 -12.58 -14.34 -10.05
C GLY A 156 -12.98 -12.89 -9.85
N GLY A 157 -13.76 -12.40 -10.78
CA GLY A 157 -14.25 -11.03 -10.81
C GLY A 157 -14.91 -10.73 -12.14
N GLN A 158 -15.24 -9.47 -12.37
CA GLN A 158 -15.84 -8.97 -13.60
C GLN A 158 -14.90 -8.02 -14.32
N LEU A 159 -14.71 -8.24 -15.61
CA LEU A 159 -14.07 -7.29 -16.50
C LEU A 159 -15.09 -6.29 -17.01
N ASN A 160 -14.77 -5.01 -16.99
CA ASN A 160 -15.63 -3.95 -17.50
C ASN A 160 -15.47 -3.72 -19.01
N GLY A 161 -14.56 -4.45 -19.64
CA GLY A 161 -14.29 -4.41 -21.07
C GLY A 161 -14.13 -5.80 -21.65
N PRO A 162 -13.88 -5.91 -22.98
CA PRO A 162 -13.69 -7.20 -23.63
C PRO A 162 -12.45 -7.92 -23.09
N LEU A 163 -12.52 -9.25 -22.99
CA LEU A 163 -11.37 -10.12 -22.78
C LEU A 163 -10.86 -10.61 -24.14
N SER A 164 -9.63 -10.25 -24.49
CA SER A 164 -8.97 -10.75 -25.70
C SER A 164 -7.93 -11.79 -25.30
N ILE A 165 -7.90 -12.93 -25.98
CA ILE A 165 -7.00 -14.05 -25.69
C ILE A 165 -6.26 -14.45 -26.95
N GLY A 166 -4.92 -14.54 -26.82
CA GLY A 166 -4.03 -15.14 -27.79
C GLY A 166 -3.77 -14.30 -29.04
N THR A 167 -3.00 -14.90 -29.92
CA THR A 167 -2.67 -14.39 -31.25
C THR A 167 -3.09 -15.39 -32.31
N ASP A 168 -3.25 -14.96 -33.54
CA ASP A 168 -3.95 -15.68 -34.61
C ASP A 168 -3.19 -16.87 -35.22
N ASN A 169 -2.15 -17.41 -34.63
CA ASN A 169 -1.27 -18.35 -35.34
C ASN A 169 -0.93 -19.66 -34.64
N ALA A 170 -1.39 -19.91 -33.44
CA ALA A 170 -0.96 -21.11 -32.72
C ALA A 170 -2.15 -21.89 -32.19
N LEU A 171 -2.03 -23.20 -32.19
CA LEU A 171 -3.07 -24.05 -31.62
C LEU A 171 -3.32 -23.77 -30.14
N GLY A 172 -2.38 -23.23 -29.42
CA GLY A 172 -2.50 -22.78 -28.04
C GLY A 172 -2.89 -21.30 -27.86
N GLY A 173 -2.77 -20.49 -28.90
CA GLY A 173 -3.27 -19.12 -28.94
C GLY A 173 -4.73 -19.08 -29.37
N ASN A 174 -5.45 -18.04 -29.13
CA ASN A 174 -6.85 -17.85 -29.52
C ASN A 174 -7.80 -18.91 -28.95
N SER A 175 -7.46 -19.57 -27.82
CA SER A 175 -8.27 -20.63 -27.22
C SER A 175 -8.54 -20.39 -25.74
N ILE A 176 -9.66 -20.92 -25.27
CA ILE A 176 -10.03 -21.04 -23.88
C ILE A 176 -10.24 -22.51 -23.57
N VAL A 177 -9.41 -23.09 -22.70
CA VAL A 177 -9.52 -24.48 -22.28
C VAL A 177 -10.15 -24.61 -20.91
N LEU A 178 -10.97 -25.63 -20.73
CA LEU A 178 -11.79 -25.85 -19.55
C LEU A 178 -11.43 -27.18 -18.91
N GLY A 179 -10.90 -27.13 -17.71
CA GLY A 179 -10.64 -28.29 -16.87
C GLY A 179 -9.37 -29.08 -17.20
N ASP A 180 -9.08 -29.28 -18.46
CA ASP A 180 -7.88 -29.93 -18.98
C ASP A 180 -7.23 -29.08 -20.08
N ASN A 181 -6.45 -29.67 -20.98
CA ASN A 181 -5.72 -28.92 -22.02
C ASN A 181 -6.24 -29.09 -23.45
N ASP A 182 -7.33 -29.81 -23.65
CA ASP A 182 -7.81 -30.22 -24.98
C ASP A 182 -9.33 -30.12 -25.17
N THR A 183 -10.04 -29.54 -24.20
CA THR A 183 -11.49 -29.29 -24.25
C THR A 183 -11.76 -27.79 -24.06
N GLY A 184 -12.44 -27.16 -24.99
CA GLY A 184 -12.72 -25.73 -24.89
C GLY A 184 -13.10 -25.08 -26.20
N PHE A 185 -12.79 -23.80 -26.35
CA PHE A 185 -13.14 -22.95 -27.48
C PHE A 185 -11.89 -22.41 -28.15
N LYS A 186 -11.97 -22.24 -29.47
CA LYS A 186 -10.88 -21.67 -30.25
C LYS A 186 -11.42 -20.79 -31.39
N GLN A 187 -10.79 -19.67 -31.66
CA GLN A 187 -10.98 -18.92 -32.88
C GLN A 187 -10.07 -19.49 -33.96
N ASN A 188 -10.64 -20.11 -34.99
CA ASN A 188 -9.94 -20.78 -36.07
C ASN A 188 -9.95 -19.98 -37.38
N GLY A 189 -9.76 -18.68 -37.28
CA GLY A 189 -9.83 -17.72 -38.35
C GLY A 189 -10.84 -16.62 -38.06
N ASP A 190 -10.83 -15.59 -38.87
CA ASP A 190 -11.74 -14.44 -38.70
C ASP A 190 -13.21 -14.89 -38.81
N GLY A 191 -14.01 -14.59 -37.79
CA GLY A 191 -15.42 -14.95 -37.72
C GLY A 191 -15.71 -16.43 -37.46
N ILE A 192 -14.70 -17.27 -37.15
CA ILE A 192 -14.88 -18.70 -36.94
C ILE A 192 -14.64 -19.05 -35.46
N LEU A 193 -15.67 -19.51 -34.77
CA LEU A 193 -15.59 -20.06 -33.43
C LEU A 193 -15.80 -21.56 -33.44
N ASP A 194 -14.79 -22.29 -32.97
CA ASP A 194 -14.81 -23.76 -32.91
C ASP A 194 -14.81 -24.23 -31.46
N THR A 195 -15.52 -25.33 -31.21
CA THR A 195 -15.44 -26.09 -29.97
C THR A 195 -14.65 -27.35 -30.15
N TYR A 196 -13.93 -27.74 -29.11
CA TYR A 196 -13.15 -28.98 -29.07
C TYR A 196 -13.50 -29.78 -27.82
N ALA A 197 -13.56 -31.10 -27.95
CA ALA A 197 -13.67 -32.03 -26.85
C ALA A 197 -12.66 -33.16 -27.08
N ASN A 198 -11.80 -33.42 -26.08
CA ASN A 198 -10.70 -34.41 -26.21
C ASN A 198 -9.90 -34.21 -27.52
N ASN A 199 -9.48 -32.97 -27.75
CA ASN A 199 -8.73 -32.57 -28.95
C ASN A 199 -9.42 -32.84 -30.31
N GLN A 200 -10.73 -33.06 -30.28
CA GLN A 200 -11.53 -33.27 -31.48
C GLN A 200 -12.43 -32.08 -31.75
N HIS A 201 -12.44 -31.60 -32.95
CA HIS A 201 -13.30 -30.52 -33.42
C HIS A 201 -14.74 -30.99 -33.48
N THR A 202 -15.63 -30.41 -32.68
CA THR A 202 -17.02 -30.89 -32.52
C THR A 202 -18.05 -29.95 -33.11
N VAL A 203 -17.91 -28.65 -32.97
CA VAL A 203 -18.86 -27.66 -33.49
C VAL A 203 -18.11 -26.47 -34.07
N ARG A 204 -18.61 -25.94 -35.16
CA ARG A 204 -18.18 -24.65 -35.72
C ARG A 204 -19.34 -23.69 -35.79
N VAL A 205 -19.12 -22.45 -35.37
CA VAL A 205 -20.03 -21.34 -35.58
C VAL A 205 -19.31 -20.28 -36.42
N ALA A 206 -19.97 -19.88 -37.51
CA ALA A 206 -19.51 -18.81 -38.39
C ALA A 206 -20.72 -17.98 -38.82
N PRO A 207 -20.54 -16.77 -39.43
CA PRO A 207 -21.65 -16.00 -39.92
C PRO A 207 -22.57 -16.77 -40.85
N GLY A 208 -23.84 -16.88 -40.46
CA GLY A 208 -24.86 -17.60 -41.24
C GLY A 208 -24.80 -19.13 -41.20
N GLU A 209 -23.96 -19.72 -40.35
CA GLU A 209 -23.70 -21.16 -40.36
C GLU A 209 -23.39 -21.73 -38.98
N MET A 210 -23.90 -22.89 -38.68
CA MET A 210 -23.50 -23.72 -37.54
C MET A 210 -23.36 -25.15 -37.99
N MET A 211 -22.16 -25.73 -37.82
CA MET A 211 -21.87 -27.12 -38.20
C MET A 211 -21.60 -27.95 -36.96
N VAL A 212 -22.21 -29.12 -36.89
CA VAL A 212 -21.86 -30.19 -35.96
C VAL A 212 -21.01 -31.23 -36.70
N LEU A 213 -19.82 -31.49 -36.18
CA LEU A 213 -18.81 -32.30 -36.84
C LEU A 213 -18.65 -33.67 -36.14
N GLY A 214 -18.48 -34.70 -36.95
CA GLY A 214 -18.11 -36.02 -36.45
C GLY A 214 -19.19 -36.72 -35.65
N ALA A 215 -20.12 -37.25 -36.30
CA ALA A 215 -20.94 -38.29 -35.70
C ALA A 215 -20.22 -39.63 -35.82
#